data_f3945542e1effd3e0cbc6f59f9aa40e5
#
_entry.id   f3945542e1effd3e0cbc6f59f9aa40e5
#
_cell.length_a   1.000
_cell.length_b   1.000
_cell.length_c   1.000
_cell.angle_alpha   90.00
_cell.angle_beta   90.00
_cell.angle_gamma   90.00
#
_symmetry.space_group_name_H-M   'P 1'
#
loop_
_entity.id
_entity.type
_entity.pdbx_description
1 polymer ?
#
loop_
_entity_poly.entity_id
_entity_poly.type
_entity_poly.pdbx_seq_one_letter_code
_entity_poly.pdbx_strand_id
1 'polypeptide(L)'
;MEAVIWHNGRCGTSRNTLAVLRHAGIEPVVREYLKNVPSQDELADMIGEAGISVREAIRSKEAAYTELGLADPSLDDCALLAAMVANPILINRPFVRTDLGARLCRPSEVVLQILPALATPFTKEDGQVIG
;
A
#
# COMPACT_ATOMS: atom_id res chain seq x y z
N MET A 1 15.39 -3.48 11.99
CA MET A 1 14.74 -2.59 10.99
C MET A 1 13.30 -2.37 11.39
N GLU A 2 12.85 -1.15 11.42
CA GLU A 2 11.45 -0.81 11.67
C GLU A 2 10.66 -0.75 10.36
N ALA A 3 9.40 -1.15 10.41
CA ALA A 3 8.52 -1.09 9.25
C ALA A 3 7.09 -0.78 9.67
N VAL A 4 6.35 -0.14 8.78
CA VAL A 4 4.90 0.10 8.89
C VAL A 4 4.24 -0.42 7.64
N ILE A 5 3.14 -1.14 7.79
CA ILE A 5 2.31 -1.57 6.66
C ILE A 5 0.88 -1.03 6.83
N TRP A 6 0.37 -0.40 5.79
CA TRP A 6 -1.04 -0.05 5.67
C TRP A 6 -1.76 -1.25 5.05
N HIS A 7 -2.41 -2.00 5.90
CA HIS A 7 -2.84 -3.37 5.65
C HIS A 7 -4.34 -3.49 5.45
N ASN A 8 -4.72 -4.36 4.50
CA ASN A 8 -6.08 -4.83 4.32
C ASN A 8 -6.06 -6.37 4.31
N GLY A 9 -6.57 -6.98 5.38
CA GLY A 9 -6.54 -8.44 5.55
C GLY A 9 -7.38 -9.22 4.53
N ARG A 10 -8.28 -8.55 3.80
CA ARG A 10 -9.08 -9.17 2.73
C ARG A 10 -8.34 -9.21 1.39
N CYS A 11 -7.22 -8.49 1.28
CA CYS A 11 -6.43 -8.42 0.06
C CYS A 11 -5.28 -9.43 0.11
N GLY A 12 -5.23 -10.37 -0.85
CA GLY A 12 -4.17 -11.38 -0.93
C GLY A 12 -2.78 -10.76 -1.08
N THR A 13 -2.67 -9.68 -1.88
CA THR A 13 -1.40 -8.95 -2.03
C THR A 13 -0.94 -8.38 -0.69
N SER A 14 -1.86 -7.83 0.09
CA SER A 14 -1.54 -7.27 1.42
C SER A 14 -1.12 -8.36 2.40
N ARG A 15 -1.82 -9.50 2.41
CA ARG A 15 -1.45 -10.65 3.25
C ARG A 15 -0.07 -11.19 2.90
N ASN A 16 0.22 -11.37 1.61
CA ASN A 16 1.54 -11.82 1.15
C ASN A 16 2.65 -10.85 1.56
N THR A 17 2.42 -9.55 1.40
CA THR A 17 3.41 -8.53 1.77
C THR A 17 3.71 -8.55 3.26
N LEU A 18 2.68 -8.65 4.11
CA LEU A 18 2.84 -8.76 5.55
C LEU A 18 3.64 -10.02 5.91
N ALA A 19 3.33 -11.14 5.26
CA ALA A 19 4.04 -12.40 5.49
C ALA A 19 5.51 -12.32 5.07
N VAL A 20 5.83 -11.63 3.97
CA VAL A 20 7.23 -11.40 3.56
C VAL A 20 7.99 -10.60 4.62
N LEU A 21 7.40 -9.55 5.17
CA LEU A 21 8.02 -8.75 6.24
C LEU A 21 8.34 -9.62 7.45
N ARG A 22 7.40 -10.45 7.88
CA ARG A 22 7.60 -11.37 9.00
C ARG A 22 8.62 -12.45 8.68
N HIS A 23 8.61 -12.97 7.47
CA HIS A 23 9.61 -13.93 6.99
C HIS A 23 11.03 -13.33 7.03
N ALA A 24 11.16 -12.05 6.75
CA ALA A 24 12.43 -11.31 6.85
C ALA A 24 12.86 -11.03 8.28
N GLY A 25 12.10 -11.48 9.28
CA GLY A 25 12.40 -11.25 10.70
C GLY A 25 11.94 -9.88 11.21
N ILE A 26 11.07 -9.20 10.47
CA ILE A 26 10.56 -7.88 10.85
C ILE A 26 9.11 -8.03 11.32
N GLU A 27 8.82 -7.54 12.54
CA GLU A 27 7.44 -7.40 12.99
C GLU A 27 7.00 -5.95 12.76
N PRO A 28 6.24 -5.67 11.68
CA PRO A 28 5.87 -4.30 11.35
C PRO A 28 4.75 -3.79 12.25
N VAL A 29 4.63 -2.47 12.34
CA VAL A 29 3.41 -1.85 12.82
C VAL A 29 2.35 -2.05 11.75
N VAL A 30 1.29 -2.76 12.08
CA VAL A 30 0.17 -3.04 11.17
C VAL A 30 -0.90 -1.98 11.38
N ARG A 31 -1.08 -1.13 10.39
CA ARG A 31 -2.16 -0.14 10.39
C ARG A 31 -3.27 -0.61 9.46
N GLU A 32 -4.40 -0.97 10.03
CA GLU A 32 -5.60 -1.28 9.27
C GLU A 32 -6.25 0.02 8.81
N TYR A 33 -5.83 0.51 7.65
CA TYR A 33 -6.17 1.86 7.17
C TYR A 33 -7.68 2.06 6.92
N LEU A 34 -8.46 0.99 6.78
CA LEU A 34 -9.92 1.10 6.66
C LEU A 34 -10.58 1.48 7.99
N LYS A 35 -9.94 1.16 9.10
CA LYS A 35 -10.43 1.47 10.47
C LYS A 35 -9.69 2.66 11.08
N ASN A 36 -8.39 2.73 10.85
CA ASN A 36 -7.51 3.80 11.31
C ASN A 36 -7.05 4.59 10.08
N VAL A 37 -7.95 5.41 9.56
CA VAL A 37 -7.78 6.12 8.30
C VAL A 37 -6.66 7.15 8.42
N PRO A 38 -5.70 7.18 7.48
CA PRO A 38 -4.67 8.21 7.48
C PRO A 38 -5.29 9.59 7.22
N SER A 39 -4.64 10.63 7.74
CA SER A 39 -4.97 11.99 7.36
C SER A 39 -4.59 12.23 5.90
N GLN A 40 -5.11 13.31 5.32
CA GLN A 40 -4.76 13.69 3.95
C GLN A 40 -3.26 13.94 3.80
N ASP A 41 -2.63 14.57 4.80
CA ASP A 41 -1.19 14.83 4.81
C ASP A 41 -0.39 13.52 4.92
N GLU A 42 -0.78 12.61 5.81
CA GLU A 42 -0.13 11.30 5.93
C GLU A 42 -0.22 10.51 4.63
N LEU A 43 -1.36 10.54 3.96
CA LEU A 43 -1.57 9.86 2.68
C LEU A 43 -0.69 10.47 1.58
N ALA A 44 -0.66 11.80 1.49
CA ALA A 44 0.18 12.51 0.52
C ALA A 44 1.66 12.20 0.73
N ASP A 45 2.12 12.19 1.99
CA ASP A 45 3.52 11.87 2.33
C ASP A 45 3.88 10.44 1.94
N MET A 46 3.03 9.48 2.24
CA MET A 46 3.26 8.07 1.88
C MET A 46 3.34 7.89 0.36
N ILE A 47 2.42 8.49 -0.38
CA ILE A 47 2.40 8.43 -1.85
C ILE A 47 3.67 9.05 -2.43
N GLY A 48 4.06 10.22 -1.92
CA GLY A 48 5.27 10.91 -2.35
C GLY A 48 6.53 10.10 -2.08
N GLU A 49 6.66 9.53 -0.89
CA GLU A 49 7.79 8.67 -0.52
C GLU A 49 7.85 7.39 -1.36
N ALA A 50 6.68 6.85 -1.73
CA ALA A 50 6.59 5.67 -2.58
C ALA A 50 6.96 5.96 -4.05
N GLY A 51 7.09 7.24 -4.43
CA GLY A 51 7.51 7.63 -5.77
C GLY A 51 6.46 7.41 -6.84
N ILE A 52 5.19 7.40 -6.49
CA ILE A 52 4.07 7.23 -7.42
C ILE A 52 3.18 8.47 -7.43
N SER A 53 2.32 8.57 -8.44
CA SER A 53 1.32 9.64 -8.52
C SER A 53 0.10 9.30 -7.64
N VAL A 54 -0.69 10.32 -7.31
CA VAL A 54 -1.95 10.13 -6.60
C VAL A 54 -2.91 9.26 -7.43
N ARG A 55 -2.92 9.43 -8.75
CA ARG A 55 -3.72 8.60 -9.67
C ARG A 55 -3.34 7.12 -9.61
N GLU A 56 -2.07 6.79 -9.42
CA GLU A 56 -1.60 5.42 -9.26
C GLU A 56 -1.96 4.83 -7.88
N ALA A 57 -2.13 5.70 -6.89
CA ALA A 57 -2.46 5.30 -5.52
C ALA A 57 -3.95 5.03 -5.32
N ILE A 58 -4.82 5.46 -6.25
CA ILE A 58 -6.27 5.31 -6.12
C ILE A 58 -6.77 4.06 -6.86
N ARG A 59 -7.73 3.36 -6.25
CA ARG A 59 -8.32 2.15 -6.84
C ARG A 59 -9.46 2.51 -7.78
N SER A 60 -9.17 2.54 -9.07
CA SER A 60 -10.15 2.85 -10.11
C SER A 60 -11.23 1.78 -10.31
N LYS A 61 -11.02 0.57 -9.78
CA LYS A 61 -11.99 -0.53 -9.89
C LYS A 61 -13.07 -0.50 -8.83
N GLU A 62 -12.95 0.34 -7.80
CA GLU A 62 -13.96 0.47 -6.76
C GLU A 62 -15.18 1.23 -7.27
N ALA A 63 -16.38 0.81 -6.82
CA ALA A 63 -17.62 1.48 -7.19
C ALA A 63 -17.61 2.96 -6.84
N ALA A 64 -17.05 3.32 -5.69
CA ALA A 64 -16.93 4.71 -5.24
C ALA A 64 -16.17 5.60 -6.24
N TYR A 65 -15.18 5.04 -6.94
CA TYR A 65 -14.43 5.78 -7.96
C TYR A 65 -15.34 6.30 -9.07
N THR A 66 -16.21 5.43 -9.57
CA THR A 66 -17.18 5.77 -10.62
C THR A 66 -18.29 6.67 -10.09
N GLU A 67 -18.85 6.32 -8.92
CA GLU A 67 -19.95 7.07 -8.29
C GLU A 67 -19.58 8.52 -7.98
N LEU A 68 -18.33 8.76 -7.58
CA LEU A 68 -17.82 10.09 -7.25
C LEU A 68 -17.24 10.83 -8.46
N GLY A 69 -17.24 10.22 -9.64
CA GLY A 69 -16.72 10.84 -10.85
C GLY A 69 -15.21 11.10 -10.82
N LEU A 70 -14.45 10.25 -10.16
CA LEU A 70 -13.02 10.47 -9.92
C LEU A 70 -12.14 10.27 -11.16
N ALA A 71 -12.71 9.73 -12.24
CA ALA A 71 -12.02 9.61 -13.52
C ALA A 71 -11.82 10.97 -14.23
N ASP A 72 -12.53 12.01 -13.78
CA ASP A 72 -12.44 13.35 -14.35
C ASP A 72 -10.99 13.87 -14.28
N PRO A 73 -10.34 14.12 -15.44
CA PRO A 73 -8.95 14.56 -15.45
C PRO A 73 -8.75 15.98 -14.94
N SER A 74 -9.82 16.75 -14.75
CA SER A 74 -9.74 18.11 -14.18
C SER A 74 -9.57 18.09 -12.66
N LEU A 75 -9.81 16.96 -11.99
CA LEU A 75 -9.62 16.84 -10.55
C LEU A 75 -8.12 16.87 -10.23
N ASP A 76 -7.75 17.76 -9.29
CA ASP A 76 -6.37 17.85 -8.81
C ASP A 76 -6.08 16.81 -7.72
N ASP A 77 -4.80 16.74 -7.33
CA ASP A 77 -4.36 15.79 -6.30
C ASP A 77 -5.07 16.02 -4.96
N CYS A 78 -5.32 17.27 -4.59
CA CYS A 78 -6.04 17.58 -3.33
C CYS A 78 -7.46 17.00 -3.34
N ALA A 79 -8.17 17.12 -4.45
CA ALA A 79 -9.52 16.56 -4.59
C ALA A 79 -9.52 15.04 -4.50
N LEU A 80 -8.54 14.39 -5.14
CA LEU A 80 -8.39 12.93 -5.11
C LEU A 80 -8.01 12.43 -3.71
N LEU A 81 -7.08 13.10 -3.05
CA LEU A 81 -6.67 12.75 -1.68
C LEU A 81 -7.83 12.89 -0.70
N ALA A 82 -8.62 13.97 -0.81
CA ALA A 82 -9.80 14.17 0.03
C ALA A 82 -10.82 13.04 -0.17
N ALA A 83 -11.06 12.63 -1.41
CA ALA A 83 -11.96 11.53 -1.72
C ALA A 83 -11.46 10.19 -1.14
N MET A 84 -10.16 9.93 -1.18
CA MET A 84 -9.54 8.72 -0.65
C MET A 84 -9.65 8.65 0.87
N VAL A 85 -9.47 9.78 1.56
CA VAL A 85 -9.60 9.84 3.02
C VAL A 85 -11.06 9.68 3.45
N ALA A 86 -11.99 10.27 2.71
CA ALA A 86 -13.43 10.13 2.97
C ALA A 86 -13.95 8.72 2.63
N ASN A 87 -13.30 8.03 1.69
CA ASN A 87 -13.66 6.69 1.23
C ASN A 87 -12.40 5.81 1.17
N PRO A 88 -11.91 5.33 2.32
CA PRO A 88 -10.59 4.67 2.38
C PRO A 88 -10.48 3.38 1.55
N ILE A 89 -11.59 2.79 1.13
CA ILE A 89 -11.57 1.67 0.18
C ILE A 89 -10.90 2.05 -1.15
N LEU A 90 -10.86 3.34 -1.46
CA LEU A 90 -10.18 3.86 -2.66
C LEU A 90 -8.66 3.84 -2.55
N ILE A 91 -8.11 3.73 -1.35
CA ILE A 91 -6.66 3.68 -1.15
C ILE A 91 -6.14 2.34 -1.66
N ASN A 92 -5.19 2.39 -2.59
CA ASN A 92 -4.51 1.19 -3.06
C ASN A 92 -3.66 0.58 -1.94
N ARG A 93 -3.35 -0.72 -2.00
CA ARG A 93 -2.74 -1.43 -0.87
C ARG A 93 -1.87 -2.60 -1.33
N PRO A 94 -0.89 -2.99 -0.50
CA PRO A 94 -0.47 -2.31 0.72
C PRO A 94 0.60 -1.26 0.46
N PHE A 95 0.57 -0.19 1.22
CA PHE A 95 1.74 0.69 1.35
C PHE A 95 2.62 0.16 2.47
N VAL A 96 3.93 0.16 2.25
CA VAL A 96 4.93 -0.22 3.26
C VAL A 96 6.02 0.85 3.31
N ARG A 97 6.42 1.20 4.52
CA ARG A 97 7.58 2.06 4.78
C ARG A 97 8.56 1.30 5.66
N THR A 98 9.84 1.33 5.28
CA THR A 98 10.95 0.80 6.06
C THR A 98 12.05 1.87 6.16
N ASP A 99 13.17 1.54 6.81
CA ASP A 99 14.34 2.42 6.85
C ASP A 99 14.93 2.69 5.44
N LEU A 100 14.62 1.83 4.47
CA LEU A 100 15.13 1.93 3.10
C LEU A 100 14.20 2.68 2.15
N GLY A 101 13.02 3.08 2.61
CA GLY A 101 12.07 3.84 1.81
C GLY A 101 10.64 3.35 1.94
N ALA A 102 9.78 3.81 1.04
CA ALA A 102 8.38 3.41 0.99
C ALA A 102 8.00 2.94 -0.41
N ARG A 103 7.03 2.03 -0.49
CA ARG A 103 6.51 1.50 -1.76
C ARG A 103 5.03 1.15 -1.63
N LEU A 104 4.31 1.28 -2.74
CA LEU A 104 3.06 0.56 -2.96
C LEU A 104 3.43 -0.84 -3.45
N CYS A 105 3.23 -1.85 -2.61
CA CYS A 105 3.73 -3.20 -2.85
C CYS A 105 2.72 -4.03 -3.66
N ARG A 106 2.54 -3.66 -4.91
CA ARG A 106 1.72 -4.38 -5.89
C ARG A 106 2.50 -4.54 -7.19
N PRO A 107 2.93 -5.78 -7.52
CA PRO A 107 2.77 -7.03 -6.74
C PRO A 107 3.58 -7.04 -5.43
N SER A 108 3.31 -8.04 -4.58
CA SER A 108 3.91 -8.15 -3.23
C SER A 108 5.44 -8.10 -3.25
N GLU A 109 6.08 -8.67 -4.26
CA GLU A 109 7.54 -8.73 -4.38
C GLU A 109 8.20 -7.36 -4.47
N VAL A 110 7.45 -6.30 -4.76
CA VAL A 110 7.97 -4.92 -4.73
C VAL A 110 8.53 -4.58 -3.34
N VAL A 111 8.01 -5.20 -2.28
CA VAL A 111 8.51 -4.96 -0.90
C VAL A 111 10.00 -5.33 -0.78
N LEU A 112 10.50 -6.24 -1.60
CA LEU A 112 11.91 -6.65 -1.58
C LEU A 112 12.84 -5.47 -1.90
N GLN A 113 12.36 -4.45 -2.63
CA GLN A 113 13.14 -3.25 -2.96
C GLN A 113 13.47 -2.39 -1.75
N ILE A 114 12.75 -2.57 -0.65
CA ILE A 114 12.92 -1.80 0.59
C ILE A 114 13.24 -2.69 1.78
N LEU A 115 13.77 -3.89 1.51
CA LEU A 115 14.23 -4.85 2.50
C LEU A 115 15.67 -5.26 2.22
N PRO A 116 16.42 -5.69 3.25
CA PRO A 116 17.65 -6.45 3.02
C PRO A 116 17.33 -7.74 2.27
N ALA A 117 18.35 -8.33 1.62
CA ALA A 117 18.18 -9.60 0.94
C ALA A 117 17.63 -10.66 1.92
N LEU A 118 16.65 -11.45 1.47
CA LEU A 118 16.08 -12.51 2.29
C LEU A 118 17.13 -13.63 2.49
N ALA A 119 17.22 -14.14 3.71
CA ALA A 119 18.09 -15.27 4.03
C ALA A 119 17.61 -16.56 3.32
N THR A 120 16.30 -16.72 3.18
CA THR A 120 15.66 -17.84 2.47
C THR A 120 14.54 -17.32 1.59
N PRO A 121 14.24 -18.00 0.46
CA PRO A 121 13.10 -17.61 -0.39
C PRO A 121 11.78 -17.68 0.37
N PHE A 122 10.82 -16.87 -0.08
CA PHE A 122 9.46 -16.83 0.46
C PHE A 122 8.48 -17.38 -0.58
N THR A 123 7.53 -18.21 -0.14
CA THR A 123 6.47 -18.74 -1.00
C THR A 123 5.16 -18.01 -0.71
N LYS A 124 4.60 -17.36 -1.73
CA LYS A 124 3.32 -16.66 -1.63
C LYS A 124 2.15 -17.65 -1.54
N GLU A 125 0.95 -17.15 -1.20
CA GLU A 125 -0.27 -17.96 -1.06
C GLU A 125 -0.60 -18.74 -2.34
N ASP A 126 -0.28 -18.21 -3.53
CA ASP A 126 -0.52 -18.85 -4.82
C ASP A 126 0.58 -19.86 -5.21
N GLY A 127 1.58 -20.06 -4.36
CA GLY A 127 2.71 -20.95 -4.60
C GLY A 127 3.90 -20.31 -5.32
N GLN A 128 3.81 -19.05 -5.73
CA GLN A 128 4.93 -18.35 -6.35
C GLN A 128 6.04 -18.12 -5.31
N VAL A 129 7.28 -18.45 -5.69
CA VAL A 129 8.46 -18.25 -4.86
C VAL A 129 9.14 -16.93 -5.24
N ILE A 130 9.47 -16.11 -4.24
CA ILE A 130 10.14 -14.82 -4.42
C ILE A 130 11.32 -14.68 -3.45
N GLY A 131 12.25 -13.81 -3.77
CA GLY A 131 13.45 -13.54 -2.96
C GLY A 131 14.69 -14.33 -3.42
#